data_85242fb8283dd51c281ba9a04a7dcffe
#
_entry.id   85242fb8283dd51c281ba9a04a7dcffe
#
_cell.length_a   1.000
_cell.length_b   1.000
_cell.length_c   1.000
_cell.angle_alpha   90.00
_cell.angle_beta   90.00
_cell.angle_gamma   90.00
#
_symmetry.space_group_name_H-M   'P 1'
#
loop_
_entity.id
_entity.type
_entity.pdbx_description
1 polymer ?
#
loop_
_entity_poly.entity_id
_entity_poly.type
_entity_poly.pdbx_seq_one_letter_code
_entity_poly.pdbx_strand_id
1 'polypeptide(L)'
;LQSTSSVAYQLKQLEKKGFLRRDPNKPRAVDVRTLPSTESPRKPGRKAAAKPASTPEDASPANFIPVLGRIAAGSPILAEQTVEDYYPLPADLVGDGELFMLQIDGESMRDAGILHGDWVVVRSQPVAEQGEFVAALIDGEATAKEFHKDSTGVWLLPHNEDFSPIPGDKAEIMGKIVSVFRKL
;
A
#
# COMPACT_ATOMS: atom_id res chain seq x y z
N LEU A 1 20.20 -29.92 -1.13
CA LEU A 1 20.03 -29.98 0.33
C LEU A 1 21.28 -29.38 0.97
N GLN A 2 21.22 -28.08 1.31
CA GLN A 2 22.30 -27.41 2.04
C GLN A 2 22.27 -27.87 3.49
N SER A 3 23.41 -28.32 3.99
CA SER A 3 23.62 -28.91 5.30
C SER A 3 23.29 -27.95 6.44
N THR A 4 22.53 -28.40 7.44
CA THR A 4 22.22 -27.70 8.70
C THR A 4 23.47 -27.17 9.43
N SER A 5 24.64 -27.75 9.19
CA SER A 5 25.94 -27.33 9.71
C SER A 5 26.41 -25.99 9.21
N SER A 6 26.10 -25.62 7.94
CA SER A 6 26.49 -24.32 7.35
C SER A 6 25.70 -23.17 7.94
N VAL A 7 24.40 -23.38 8.22
CA VAL A 7 23.54 -22.36 8.84
C VAL A 7 23.98 -22.10 10.29
N ALA A 8 24.29 -23.16 11.04
CA ALA A 8 24.76 -23.02 12.42
C ALA A 8 26.10 -22.27 12.50
N TYR A 9 27.01 -22.50 11.55
CA TYR A 9 28.28 -21.78 11.46
C TYR A 9 28.08 -20.28 11.16
N GLN A 10 27.22 -19.94 10.21
CA GLN A 10 26.91 -18.57 9.84
C GLN A 10 26.26 -17.81 11.02
N LEU A 11 25.31 -18.40 11.72
CA LEU A 11 24.69 -17.80 12.92
C LEU A 11 25.72 -17.56 14.03
N LYS A 12 26.68 -18.46 14.23
CA LYS A 12 27.75 -18.30 15.22
C LYS A 12 28.72 -17.17 14.83
N GLN A 13 28.99 -16.97 13.54
CA GLN A 13 29.78 -15.85 13.05
C GLN A 13 29.09 -14.49 13.25
N LEU A 14 27.79 -14.42 13.04
CA LEU A 14 26.98 -13.22 13.26
C LEU A 14 26.90 -12.88 14.77
N GLU A 15 26.81 -13.89 15.63
CA GLU A 15 26.85 -13.72 17.08
C GLU A 15 28.22 -13.18 17.55
N LYS A 16 29.32 -13.73 17.02
CA LYS A 16 30.69 -13.28 17.32
C LYS A 16 30.97 -11.85 16.85
N LYS A 17 30.33 -11.42 15.77
CA LYS A 17 30.41 -10.05 15.23
C LYS A 17 29.43 -9.07 15.90
N GLY A 18 28.63 -9.51 16.89
CA GLY A 18 27.72 -8.65 17.66
C GLY A 18 26.38 -8.32 16.98
N PHE A 19 26.10 -8.92 15.82
CA PHE A 19 24.84 -8.70 15.10
C PHE A 19 23.69 -9.53 15.66
N LEU A 20 23.99 -10.61 16.42
CA LEU A 20 23.00 -11.49 17.04
C LEU A 20 23.35 -11.69 18.53
N ARG A 21 22.32 -11.78 19.36
CA ARG A 21 22.44 -12.22 20.76
C ARG A 21 21.44 -13.32 21.06
N ARG A 22 21.86 -14.39 21.71
CA ARG A 22 20.99 -15.44 22.21
C ARG A 22 20.59 -15.15 23.65
N ASP A 23 19.27 -15.23 23.90
CA ASP A 23 18.78 -15.17 25.28
C ASP A 23 19.00 -16.55 25.96
N PRO A 24 19.72 -16.61 27.07
CA PRO A 24 19.98 -17.87 27.78
C PRO A 24 18.70 -18.53 28.31
N ASN A 25 17.60 -17.77 28.48
CA ASN A 25 16.32 -18.27 28.98
C ASN A 25 15.33 -18.64 27.87
N LYS A 26 15.66 -18.37 26.59
CA LYS A 26 14.81 -18.72 25.44
C LYS A 26 15.65 -19.26 24.28
N PRO A 27 16.02 -20.54 24.29
CA PRO A 27 17.02 -21.11 23.36
C PRO A 27 16.62 -21.10 21.87
N ARG A 28 15.39 -20.67 21.52
CA ARG A 28 14.91 -20.54 20.14
C ARG A 28 14.66 -19.10 19.68
N ALA A 29 14.88 -18.08 20.53
CA ALA A 29 14.74 -16.69 20.16
C ALA A 29 16.10 -16.12 19.74
N VAL A 30 16.16 -15.54 18.55
CA VAL A 30 17.32 -14.82 18.01
C VAL A 30 16.95 -13.36 17.89
N ASP A 31 17.67 -12.49 18.62
CA ASP A 31 17.45 -11.05 18.59
C ASP A 31 18.47 -10.39 17.64
N VAL A 32 18.00 -9.66 16.64
CA VAL A 32 18.82 -8.99 15.63
C VAL A 32 19.01 -7.54 16.07
N ARG A 33 20.25 -7.14 16.41
CA ARG A 33 20.56 -5.75 16.79
C ARG A 33 21.07 -4.94 15.60
N THR A 34 20.44 -3.81 15.36
CA THR A 34 21.00 -2.70 14.59
C THR A 34 22.14 -2.06 15.39
N LEU A 35 23.21 -1.65 14.72
CA LEU A 35 24.47 -1.12 15.29
C LEU A 35 24.25 -0.01 16.33
N PRO A 36 25.02 0.03 17.43
CA PRO A 36 24.92 1.08 18.43
C PRO A 36 25.55 2.38 17.92
N SER A 37 24.77 3.47 17.95
CA SER A 37 25.28 4.84 17.84
C SER A 37 26.07 5.16 19.10
N THR A 38 27.28 5.69 18.93
CA THR A 38 28.20 6.14 19.97
C THR A 38 27.57 7.24 20.83
N GLU A 39 27.20 6.90 22.06
CA GLU A 39 26.82 7.90 23.09
C GLU A 39 28.05 8.54 23.76
N SER A 40 28.12 9.85 23.70
CA SER A 40 28.96 10.67 24.59
C SER A 40 28.11 11.16 25.78
N PRO A 41 28.66 11.24 27.01
CA PRO A 41 27.89 11.52 28.21
C PRO A 41 27.46 12.99 28.30
N ARG A 42 26.17 13.26 28.45
CA ARG A 42 25.62 14.60 28.73
C ARG A 42 25.30 14.80 30.20
N LYS A 43 25.78 15.93 30.73
CA LYS A 43 25.47 16.46 32.05
C LYS A 43 24.01 16.92 32.17
N PRO A 44 23.38 16.89 33.38
CA PRO A 44 22.02 17.28 33.59
C PRO A 44 21.82 18.78 33.68
N GLY A 45 20.87 19.34 32.95
CA GLY A 45 20.53 20.76 33.08
C GLY A 45 19.31 21.18 32.23
N ARG A 46 18.20 21.37 32.95
CA ARG A 46 17.14 22.35 32.73
C ARG A 46 16.00 22.05 31.75
N LYS A 47 14.81 22.02 32.36
CA LYS A 47 13.46 21.90 31.75
C LYS A 47 13.18 23.03 30.76
N ALA A 48 12.68 22.66 29.57
CA ALA A 48 11.68 23.44 28.83
C ALA A 48 10.84 22.45 28.03
N ALA A 49 9.53 22.52 28.21
CA ALA A 49 8.56 21.67 27.54
C ALA A 49 8.44 22.08 26.09
N ALA A 50 8.94 21.23 25.20
CA ALA A 50 8.51 21.18 23.81
C ALA A 50 8.08 19.72 23.58
N LYS A 51 6.86 19.53 23.08
CA LYS A 51 6.32 18.24 22.66
C LYS A 51 7.32 17.63 21.66
N PRO A 52 7.92 16.45 21.91
CA PRO A 52 8.86 15.90 20.96
C PRO A 52 8.13 15.59 19.67
N ALA A 53 8.70 16.01 18.55
CA ALA A 53 8.38 15.43 17.26
C ALA A 53 8.60 13.91 17.38
N SER A 54 7.64 13.11 16.92
CA SER A 54 7.72 11.66 16.90
C SER A 54 9.05 11.22 16.31
N THR A 55 9.78 10.41 17.07
CA THR A 55 11.03 9.79 16.61
C THR A 55 10.71 8.77 15.50
N PRO A 56 11.65 8.48 14.59
CA PRO A 56 11.45 7.45 13.54
C PRO A 56 11.09 6.05 14.07
N GLU A 57 11.25 5.79 15.37
CA GLU A 57 10.85 4.54 16.02
C GLU A 57 9.34 4.38 16.18
N ASP A 58 8.57 5.50 16.07
CA ASP A 58 7.09 5.52 16.09
C ASP A 58 6.50 5.61 14.67
N ALA A 59 7.30 5.43 13.62
CA ALA A 59 6.80 5.45 12.26
C ALA A 59 5.91 4.23 12.00
N SER A 60 4.70 4.48 11.47
CA SER A 60 3.79 3.42 11.05
C SER A 60 4.47 2.45 10.11
N PRO A 61 4.22 1.14 10.23
CA PRO A 61 4.77 0.16 9.32
C PRO A 61 4.40 0.52 7.88
N ALA A 62 5.37 0.41 6.98
CA ALA A 62 5.11 0.63 5.56
C ALA A 62 4.51 -0.64 4.94
N ASN A 63 3.40 -0.49 4.24
CA ASN A 63 2.84 -1.51 3.38
C ASN A 63 3.52 -1.42 2.00
N PHE A 64 4.06 -2.52 1.49
CA PHE A 64 4.54 -2.60 0.11
C PHE A 64 3.36 -2.89 -0.80
N ILE A 65 2.88 -1.86 -1.51
CA ILE A 65 1.68 -1.95 -2.33
C ILE A 65 2.08 -2.21 -3.77
N PRO A 66 1.59 -3.32 -4.37
CA PRO A 66 1.86 -3.66 -5.76
C PRO A 66 1.24 -2.62 -6.70
N VAL A 67 2.02 -2.21 -7.69
CA VAL A 67 1.57 -1.39 -8.81
C VAL A 67 1.18 -2.34 -9.93
N LEU A 68 -0.06 -2.24 -10.39
CA LEU A 68 -0.55 -3.06 -11.47
C LEU A 68 -0.49 -2.29 -12.79
N GLY A 69 0.04 -2.96 -13.80
CA GLY A 69 0.00 -2.49 -15.17
C GLY A 69 -1.33 -2.82 -15.85
N ARG A 70 -1.27 -3.53 -16.97
CA ARG A 70 -2.49 -3.97 -17.67
C ARG A 70 -3.17 -5.10 -16.90
N ILE A 71 -4.47 -4.93 -16.66
CA ILE A 71 -5.31 -5.92 -16.01
C ILE A 71 -6.15 -6.61 -17.10
N ALA A 72 -6.13 -7.95 -17.10
CA ALA A 72 -6.96 -8.75 -18.01
C ALA A 72 -8.20 -9.27 -17.28
N ALA A 73 -9.35 -9.19 -17.92
CA ALA A 73 -10.60 -9.76 -17.41
C ALA A 73 -10.46 -11.27 -17.13
N GLY A 74 -10.97 -11.72 -15.97
CA GLY A 74 -10.96 -13.13 -15.57
C GLY A 74 -9.64 -13.64 -14.98
N SER A 75 -8.61 -12.80 -14.87
CA SER A 75 -7.38 -13.13 -14.14
C SER A 75 -7.45 -12.61 -12.70
N PRO A 76 -6.80 -13.30 -11.72
CA PRO A 76 -6.65 -12.73 -10.38
C PRO A 76 -5.97 -11.36 -10.46
N ILE A 77 -6.52 -10.35 -9.77
CA ILE A 77 -6.05 -8.96 -9.80
C ILE A 77 -4.55 -8.87 -9.43
N LEU A 78 -4.11 -9.67 -8.45
CA LEU A 78 -2.73 -9.71 -7.97
C LEU A 78 -1.91 -10.88 -8.55
N ALA A 79 -2.21 -11.34 -9.77
CA ALA A 79 -1.34 -12.30 -10.45
C ALA A 79 0.06 -11.69 -10.67
N GLU A 80 1.12 -12.46 -10.43
CA GLU A 80 2.52 -11.96 -10.52
C GLU A 80 2.83 -11.26 -11.86
N GLN A 81 2.20 -11.69 -12.93
CA GLN A 81 2.40 -11.13 -14.28
C GLN A 81 1.72 -9.76 -14.49
N THR A 82 0.89 -9.29 -13.56
CA THR A 82 0.25 -7.96 -13.61
C THR A 82 0.96 -6.93 -12.74
N VAL A 83 1.87 -7.36 -11.85
CA VAL A 83 2.61 -6.46 -10.95
C VAL A 83 3.86 -5.93 -11.66
N GLU A 84 3.95 -4.62 -11.79
CA GLU A 84 5.09 -3.93 -12.42
C GLU A 84 6.11 -3.44 -11.39
N ASP A 85 5.65 -3.03 -10.19
CA ASP A 85 6.50 -2.45 -9.16
C ASP A 85 5.82 -2.57 -7.77
N TYR A 86 6.53 -2.16 -6.71
CA TYR A 86 6.02 -2.06 -5.34
C TYR A 86 6.38 -0.72 -4.72
N TYR A 87 5.41 0.01 -4.18
CA TYR A 87 5.67 1.24 -3.43
C TYR A 87 5.44 1.06 -1.93
N PRO A 88 6.44 1.43 -1.09
CA PRO A 88 6.28 1.46 0.36
C PRO A 88 5.45 2.69 0.77
N LEU A 89 4.23 2.48 1.24
CA LEU A 89 3.36 3.53 1.73
C LEU A 89 3.02 3.32 3.21
N PRO A 90 2.97 4.40 4.02
CA PRO A 90 2.56 4.30 5.42
C PRO A 90 1.12 3.76 5.54
N ALA A 91 0.91 2.78 6.43
CA ALA A 91 -0.40 2.19 6.65
C ALA A 91 -1.48 3.24 7.04
N ASP A 92 -1.09 4.27 7.78
CA ASP A 92 -1.99 5.35 8.19
C ASP A 92 -2.57 6.17 7.02
N LEU A 93 -1.90 6.17 5.86
CA LEU A 93 -2.36 6.90 4.67
C LEU A 93 -3.23 6.05 3.74
N VAL A 94 -3.08 4.74 3.79
CA VAL A 94 -3.71 3.84 2.82
C VAL A 94 -4.72 2.88 3.47
N GLY A 95 -4.66 2.75 4.80
CA GLY A 95 -5.50 1.83 5.57
C GLY A 95 -5.06 0.38 5.47
N ASP A 96 -5.92 -0.51 5.97
CA ASP A 96 -5.71 -1.95 6.02
C ASP A 96 -6.43 -2.67 4.86
N GLY A 97 -6.03 -3.91 4.63
CA GLY A 97 -6.64 -4.80 3.66
C GLY A 97 -5.70 -5.18 2.52
N GLU A 98 -6.25 -5.83 1.52
CA GLU A 98 -5.54 -6.14 0.29
C GLU A 98 -5.55 -4.91 -0.61
N LEU A 99 -4.37 -4.30 -0.81
CA LEU A 99 -4.19 -3.04 -1.51
C LEU A 99 -3.40 -3.24 -2.80
N PHE A 100 -3.75 -2.46 -3.83
CA PHE A 100 -2.97 -2.34 -5.06
C PHE A 100 -3.03 -0.91 -5.59
N MET A 101 -2.14 -0.55 -6.50
CA MET A 101 -2.09 0.76 -7.13
C MET A 101 -2.35 0.66 -8.62
N LEU A 102 -3.04 1.67 -9.14
CA LEU A 102 -3.24 1.91 -10.57
C LEU A 102 -2.80 3.32 -10.92
N GLN A 103 -2.26 3.49 -12.10
CA GLN A 103 -2.05 4.83 -12.67
C GLN A 103 -3.29 5.24 -13.45
N ILE A 104 -3.74 6.48 -13.22
CA ILE A 104 -4.90 7.06 -13.91
C ILE A 104 -4.50 7.49 -15.31
N ASP A 105 -5.22 6.98 -16.30
CA ASP A 105 -5.15 7.43 -17.68
C ASP A 105 -6.49 8.09 -18.06
N GLY A 106 -6.43 9.38 -18.45
CA GLY A 106 -7.59 10.16 -18.84
C GLY A 106 -8.10 11.16 -17.78
N GLU A 107 -9.12 11.90 -18.15
CA GLU A 107 -9.62 13.08 -17.45
C GLU A 107 -11.03 12.90 -16.85
N SER A 108 -11.56 11.69 -16.87
CA SER A 108 -12.97 11.45 -16.52
C SER A 108 -13.31 11.71 -15.05
N MET A 109 -12.30 11.85 -14.17
CA MET A 109 -12.47 12.13 -12.73
C MET A 109 -11.83 13.46 -12.31
N ARG A 110 -11.57 14.36 -13.26
CA ARG A 110 -10.90 15.64 -13.06
C ARG A 110 -11.56 16.50 -11.99
N ASP A 111 -12.86 16.61 -12.02
CA ASP A 111 -13.62 17.50 -11.11
C ASP A 111 -13.74 16.91 -9.69
N ALA A 112 -13.40 15.61 -9.51
CA ALA A 112 -13.16 14.99 -8.22
C ALA A 112 -11.72 15.16 -7.72
N GLY A 113 -10.86 15.84 -8.48
CA GLY A 113 -9.45 16.06 -8.14
C GLY A 113 -8.50 14.90 -8.48
N ILE A 114 -9.00 13.85 -9.17
CA ILE A 114 -8.19 12.74 -9.68
C ILE A 114 -7.85 13.04 -11.14
N LEU A 115 -6.57 13.26 -11.41
CA LEU A 115 -6.08 13.72 -12.71
C LEU A 115 -5.31 12.62 -13.46
N HIS A 116 -5.16 12.83 -14.77
CA HIS A 116 -4.27 12.00 -15.58
C HIS A 116 -2.85 11.97 -14.98
N GLY A 117 -2.26 10.78 -14.90
CA GLY A 117 -0.93 10.54 -14.31
C GLY A 117 -0.91 10.34 -12.80
N ASP A 118 -2.02 10.57 -12.09
CA ASP A 118 -2.12 10.25 -10.67
C ASP A 118 -2.01 8.75 -10.42
N TRP A 119 -1.55 8.41 -9.22
CA TRP A 119 -1.59 7.07 -8.70
C TRP A 119 -2.73 6.95 -7.69
N VAL A 120 -3.61 5.97 -7.87
CA VAL A 120 -4.67 5.66 -6.90
C VAL A 120 -4.35 4.38 -6.17
N VAL A 121 -4.53 4.38 -4.84
CA VAL A 121 -4.51 3.16 -4.05
C VAL A 121 -5.93 2.63 -3.96
N VAL A 122 -6.09 1.38 -4.30
CA VAL A 122 -7.37 0.67 -4.33
C VAL A 122 -7.33 -0.43 -3.28
N ARG A 123 -8.34 -0.47 -2.42
CA ARG A 123 -8.59 -1.60 -1.53
C ARG A 123 -9.46 -2.60 -2.27
N SER A 124 -8.94 -3.81 -2.45
CA SER A 124 -9.61 -4.94 -3.14
C SER A 124 -10.90 -5.32 -2.41
N GLN A 125 -12.03 -5.16 -3.07
CA GLN A 125 -13.34 -5.57 -2.59
C GLN A 125 -14.32 -5.67 -3.77
N PRO A 126 -15.21 -6.70 -3.81
CA PRO A 126 -16.11 -6.92 -4.94
C PRO A 126 -17.39 -6.08 -4.87
N VAL A 127 -17.57 -5.30 -3.81
CA VAL A 127 -18.76 -4.48 -3.59
C VAL A 127 -18.36 -3.04 -3.30
N ALA A 128 -19.27 -2.11 -3.64
CA ALA A 128 -19.11 -0.69 -3.37
C ALA A 128 -20.39 -0.10 -2.80
N GLU A 129 -20.26 0.97 -2.04
CA GLU A 129 -21.35 1.75 -1.50
C GLU A 129 -21.61 3.00 -2.33
N GLN A 130 -22.82 3.55 -2.20
CA GLN A 130 -23.24 4.77 -2.87
C GLN A 130 -22.26 5.93 -2.64
N GLY A 131 -21.79 6.54 -3.73
CA GLY A 131 -20.87 7.67 -3.68
C GLY A 131 -19.39 7.33 -3.50
N GLU A 132 -19.06 6.05 -3.39
CA GLU A 132 -17.64 5.64 -3.31
C GLU A 132 -16.94 5.74 -4.67
N PHE A 133 -15.70 6.22 -4.66
CA PHE A 133 -14.84 6.12 -5.83
C PHE A 133 -14.28 4.71 -5.93
N VAL A 134 -14.43 4.11 -7.07
CA VAL A 134 -14.07 2.72 -7.33
C VAL A 134 -13.16 2.57 -8.54
N ALA A 135 -12.31 1.56 -8.51
CA ALA A 135 -11.72 0.99 -9.69
C ALA A 135 -12.64 -0.12 -10.19
N ALA A 136 -13.01 -0.07 -11.44
CA ALA A 136 -13.87 -1.05 -12.10
C ALA A 136 -13.24 -1.50 -13.42
N LEU A 137 -13.45 -2.77 -13.77
CA LEU A 137 -13.02 -3.35 -15.02
C LEU A 137 -14.22 -3.38 -15.98
N ILE A 138 -14.07 -2.80 -17.17
CA ILE A 138 -15.08 -2.76 -18.22
C ILE A 138 -14.40 -3.17 -19.52
N ASP A 139 -14.90 -4.18 -20.19
CA ASP A 139 -14.36 -4.70 -21.46
C ASP A 139 -12.83 -4.96 -21.42
N GLY A 140 -12.29 -5.32 -20.24
CA GLY A 140 -10.89 -5.62 -20.04
C GLY A 140 -10.01 -4.40 -19.72
N GLU A 141 -10.59 -3.20 -19.55
CA GLU A 141 -9.88 -1.99 -19.18
C GLU A 141 -10.30 -1.50 -17.78
N ALA A 142 -9.30 -1.17 -16.94
CA ALA A 142 -9.56 -0.59 -15.64
C ALA A 142 -9.93 0.89 -15.76
N THR A 143 -10.96 1.32 -15.06
CA THR A 143 -11.41 2.71 -15.00
C THR A 143 -11.72 3.13 -13.57
N ALA A 144 -11.49 4.42 -13.26
CA ALA A 144 -11.91 5.05 -12.01
C ALA A 144 -13.21 5.82 -12.20
N LYS A 145 -14.21 5.59 -11.37
CA LYS A 145 -15.53 6.24 -11.42
C LYS A 145 -16.12 6.32 -10.02
N GLU A 146 -17.18 7.14 -9.86
CA GLU A 146 -18.05 7.08 -8.69
C GLU A 146 -19.09 5.97 -8.87
N PHE A 147 -19.24 5.15 -7.85
CA PHE A 147 -20.29 4.13 -7.80
C PHE A 147 -21.63 4.76 -7.43
N HIS A 148 -22.62 4.59 -8.28
CA HIS A 148 -23.97 5.05 -8.05
C HIS A 148 -24.98 3.92 -8.30
N LYS A 149 -25.96 3.82 -7.41
CA LYS A 149 -27.06 2.84 -7.54
C LYS A 149 -28.38 3.55 -7.29
N ASP A 150 -29.30 3.41 -8.21
CA ASP A 150 -30.66 3.93 -8.13
C ASP A 150 -31.70 2.88 -8.54
N SER A 151 -32.96 3.31 -8.74
CA SER A 151 -34.06 2.44 -9.17
C SER A 151 -33.91 1.89 -10.59
N THR A 152 -33.03 2.49 -11.40
CA THR A 152 -32.77 2.09 -12.80
C THR A 152 -31.61 1.11 -12.91
N GLY A 153 -30.78 0.99 -11.86
CA GLY A 153 -29.67 0.06 -11.83
C GLY A 153 -28.39 0.63 -11.19
N VAL A 154 -27.27 0.03 -11.56
CA VAL A 154 -25.94 0.47 -11.17
C VAL A 154 -25.33 1.32 -12.27
N TRP A 155 -24.71 2.41 -11.87
CA TRP A 155 -24.02 3.35 -12.75
C TRP A 155 -22.63 3.65 -12.26
N LEU A 156 -21.72 3.87 -13.18
CA LEU A 156 -20.38 4.37 -12.92
C LEU A 156 -20.33 5.81 -13.44
N LEU A 157 -20.31 6.76 -12.52
CA LEU A 157 -20.42 8.20 -12.84
C LEU A 157 -19.02 8.82 -13.00
N PRO A 158 -18.76 9.51 -14.11
CA PRO A 158 -17.58 10.37 -14.24
C PRO A 158 -17.76 11.64 -13.42
N HIS A 159 -16.65 12.26 -13.04
CA HIS A 159 -16.60 13.64 -12.52
C HIS A 159 -15.91 14.55 -13.53
N ASN A 160 -16.52 14.65 -14.68
CA ASN A 160 -16.18 15.55 -15.77
C ASN A 160 -17.36 15.56 -16.76
N GLU A 161 -17.90 16.72 -17.07
CA GLU A 161 -19.09 16.89 -17.94
C GLU A 161 -18.88 16.44 -19.39
N ASP A 162 -17.62 16.34 -19.82
CA ASP A 162 -17.27 15.84 -21.15
C ASP A 162 -17.46 14.30 -21.29
N PHE A 163 -17.77 13.60 -20.19
CA PHE A 163 -17.93 12.15 -20.15
C PHE A 163 -19.35 11.76 -19.71
N SER A 164 -19.90 10.73 -20.33
CA SER A 164 -21.20 10.20 -19.97
C SER A 164 -21.12 9.12 -18.88
N PRO A 165 -22.15 8.98 -18.03
CA PRO A 165 -22.30 7.85 -17.13
C PRO A 165 -22.25 6.50 -17.87
N ILE A 166 -21.64 5.50 -17.26
CA ILE A 166 -21.52 4.15 -17.83
C ILE A 166 -22.43 3.21 -17.06
N PRO A 167 -23.27 2.39 -17.73
CA PRO A 167 -24.04 1.35 -17.06
C PRO A 167 -23.10 0.35 -16.37
N GLY A 168 -23.34 0.11 -15.07
CA GLY A 168 -22.49 -0.73 -14.24
C GLY A 168 -22.82 -2.23 -14.30
N ASP A 169 -23.80 -2.64 -15.05
CA ASP A 169 -24.24 -4.04 -15.18
C ASP A 169 -23.19 -4.95 -15.84
N LYS A 170 -22.27 -4.38 -16.60
CA LYS A 170 -21.15 -5.06 -17.25
C LYS A 170 -19.80 -4.79 -16.58
N ALA A 171 -19.80 -4.02 -15.51
CA ALA A 171 -18.58 -3.64 -14.81
C ALA A 171 -18.29 -4.62 -13.67
N GLU A 172 -17.06 -5.07 -13.58
CA GLU A 172 -16.54 -5.79 -12.42
C GLU A 172 -15.88 -4.79 -11.46
N ILE A 173 -16.40 -4.66 -10.24
CA ILE A 173 -15.81 -3.81 -9.22
C ILE A 173 -14.54 -4.49 -8.71
N MET A 174 -13.40 -3.84 -8.93
CA MET A 174 -12.09 -4.29 -8.46
C MET A 174 -11.84 -3.87 -7.02
N GLY A 175 -12.34 -2.70 -6.61
CA GLY A 175 -12.18 -2.19 -5.27
C GLY A 175 -12.50 -0.72 -5.12
N LYS A 176 -12.42 -0.26 -3.86
CA LYS A 176 -12.62 1.13 -3.47
C LYS A 176 -11.30 1.90 -3.54
N ILE A 177 -11.30 3.07 -4.16
CA ILE A 177 -10.17 4.01 -4.12
C ILE A 177 -10.11 4.63 -2.72
N VAL A 178 -8.98 4.48 -2.04
CA VAL A 178 -8.77 4.93 -0.66
C VAL A 178 -7.80 6.10 -0.54
N SER A 179 -6.89 6.25 -1.52
CA SER A 179 -5.91 7.35 -1.52
C SER A 179 -5.51 7.70 -2.94
N VAL A 180 -5.07 8.96 -3.14
CA VAL A 180 -4.54 9.47 -4.40
C VAL A 180 -3.17 10.07 -4.14
N PHE A 181 -2.20 9.76 -4.99
CA PHE A 181 -0.84 10.29 -4.93
C PHE A 181 -0.48 10.94 -6.27
N ARG A 182 0.11 12.12 -6.20
CA ARG A 182 0.56 12.88 -7.37
C ARG A 182 2.02 13.26 -7.22
N LYS A 183 2.78 13.00 -8.28
CA LYS A 183 4.13 13.54 -8.43
C LYS A 183 4.03 14.82 -9.26
N LEU A 184 4.51 15.93 -8.72
CA LEU A 184 4.56 17.22 -9.39
C LEU A 184 5.86 17.38 -10.18
#